data_fb38f7e13d5ccaac834f7a9a9d8c7c9a
#
_entry.id   fb38f7e13d5ccaac834f7a9a9d8c7c9a
#
_cell.length_a   1.000
_cell.length_b   1.000
_cell.length_c   1.000
_cell.angle_alpha   90.00
_cell.angle_beta   90.00
_cell.angle_gamma   90.00
#
_symmetry.space_group_name_H-M   'P 1'
#
loop_
_entity.id
_entity.type
_entity.pdbx_description
1 polymer ?
#
loop_
_entity_poly.entity_id
_entity_poly.type
_entity_poly.pdbx_seq_one_letter_code
_entity_poly.pdbx_strand_id
1 'polypeptide(L)'
;MINTSHRSQSTFQPSVARGASPQETVTNKVDLFDPAQPPDPLRQAFDGITNAGGVAKAQLLQENQSAWNARWKLVEGAKDSITAQYFCWDHDALGMALLGHMFKKARNEEVQIRLMVDSTGDTFGTRGFKSHIGGKDYLQEVVMTGNAEAKVYHPHWKKVIDQALAIGSTAISANNHDKILEVDGNRGITGGRNIGYEYFVHPDDFKGAWRDQDIYFEGKETAHALRRAFDVEYGAPWITQKVRGDLLGNWVQRDLELLGAYKMMDLWLKDKPLSMEEKQHLRSSEDGRKGEARHLMDRALAALPDEGLERAASRRERKSLLKLAEELVGYTELRGSYNATAPDMHDAEVKIIDKTSSVGIGTDELNSTLWNLAGAAQKSIYIENPYVVLSEDMIQGLRQAGERGVQIVLGTNSPASTDSAVTQAFFLRDWPRLSATIPNLTILCASGNRKLHAKTAVIDEQATLVTTYNLDFISQHTNSEVGSVTWSKEFAKETVDGFNQDQADPLNGVVEYKILRDEQGKPIRRDGLPVLDEKGDLVNEPEVLFGPANHLTPDMLSQYQKKVHRWDFLRKILPQLNPVDTFRKH
;
A
#
# COMPACT_ATOMS: atom_id res chain seq x y z
N MET A 1 -33.69 -2.43 -54.35
CA MET A 1 -32.63 -2.93 -55.22
C MET A 1 -31.41 -3.11 -54.31
N ILE A 2 -31.05 -4.36 -54.08
CA ILE A 2 -30.01 -4.81 -53.19
C ILE A 2 -28.70 -4.81 -53.97
N ASN A 3 -27.64 -4.23 -53.43
CA ASN A 3 -26.33 -4.35 -54.05
C ASN A 3 -25.33 -4.89 -52.99
N THR A 4 -24.98 -6.15 -53.17
CA THR A 4 -23.99 -6.89 -52.41
C THR A 4 -22.62 -6.68 -53.05
N SER A 5 -21.61 -6.23 -52.31
CA SER A 5 -20.22 -6.22 -52.76
C SER A 5 -19.37 -7.20 -51.94
N HIS A 6 -18.78 -8.14 -52.69
CA HIS A 6 -17.84 -9.17 -52.24
C HIS A 6 -16.56 -8.56 -51.60
N ARG A 7 -16.14 -9.11 -50.49
CA ARG A 7 -14.76 -8.95 -49.96
C ARG A 7 -13.92 -10.14 -50.41
N SER A 8 -12.87 -9.85 -51.15
CA SER A 8 -11.84 -10.79 -51.54
C SER A 8 -10.90 -11.09 -50.36
N GLN A 9 -10.69 -12.37 -50.11
CA GLN A 9 -9.64 -12.86 -49.20
C GLN A 9 -8.30 -12.85 -49.97
N SER A 10 -7.27 -12.19 -49.39
CA SER A 10 -5.91 -12.29 -49.86
C SER A 10 -5.15 -13.26 -48.94
N THR A 11 -4.75 -14.38 -49.50
CA THR A 11 -3.82 -15.36 -48.87
C THR A 11 -2.40 -14.83 -48.95
N PHE A 12 -1.74 -14.68 -47.77
CA PHE A 12 -0.31 -14.39 -47.70
C PHE A 12 0.47 -15.72 -47.65
N GLN A 13 1.32 -15.98 -48.64
CA GLN A 13 2.38 -17.00 -48.55
C GLN A 13 3.68 -16.38 -48.03
N PRO A 14 4.44 -17.03 -47.15
CA PRO A 14 5.74 -16.53 -46.72
C PRO A 14 6.84 -16.92 -47.70
N SER A 15 7.63 -15.94 -48.11
CA SER A 15 8.86 -16.13 -48.89
C SER A 15 9.99 -16.59 -47.98
N VAL A 16 10.64 -17.69 -48.40
CA VAL A 16 11.85 -18.24 -47.78
C VAL A 16 13.05 -17.42 -48.27
N ALA A 17 13.74 -16.71 -47.35
CA ALA A 17 15.05 -16.14 -47.59
C ALA A 17 16.12 -17.06 -46.94
N ARG A 18 17.11 -17.45 -47.75
CA ARG A 18 18.27 -18.28 -47.35
C ARG A 18 19.37 -17.42 -46.72
N GLY A 19 19.94 -17.94 -45.62
CA GLY A 19 21.37 -17.90 -45.36
C GLY A 19 21.92 -16.69 -44.61
N ALA A 20 22.03 -16.79 -43.26
CA ALA A 20 23.14 -16.21 -42.52
C ALA A 20 23.55 -17.22 -41.43
N SER A 21 24.85 -17.43 -41.29
CA SER A 21 25.49 -18.38 -40.36
C SER A 21 25.15 -18.04 -38.89
N PRO A 22 25.11 -19.01 -37.97
CA PRO A 22 24.83 -18.76 -36.58
C PRO A 22 26.02 -18.09 -35.90
N GLN A 23 25.84 -16.88 -35.42
CA GLN A 23 26.67 -16.34 -34.33
C GLN A 23 26.29 -17.11 -33.07
N GLU A 24 27.30 -17.72 -32.44
CA GLU A 24 27.18 -18.31 -31.11
C GLU A 24 26.74 -17.23 -30.08
N THR A 25 25.49 -17.30 -29.72
CA THR A 25 24.99 -16.61 -28.50
C THR A 25 25.48 -17.44 -27.33
N VAL A 26 26.46 -16.92 -26.60
CA VAL A 26 26.85 -17.42 -25.29
C VAL A 26 25.65 -17.16 -24.35
N THR A 27 24.76 -18.13 -24.26
CA THR A 27 23.79 -18.22 -23.19
C THR A 27 24.55 -18.67 -21.96
N ASN A 28 24.83 -17.75 -21.05
CA ASN A 28 25.15 -18.10 -19.67
C ASN A 28 23.92 -18.82 -19.11
N LYS A 29 23.85 -20.12 -19.26
CA LYS A 29 23.05 -20.99 -18.42
C LYS A 29 23.67 -20.92 -17.04
N VAL A 30 23.04 -20.15 -16.15
CA VAL A 30 23.22 -20.32 -14.71
C VAL A 30 22.65 -21.72 -14.44
N ASP A 31 23.52 -22.69 -14.20
CA ASP A 31 23.15 -24.02 -13.69
C ASP A 31 22.60 -23.84 -12.27
N LEU A 32 21.29 -23.70 -12.18
CA LEU A 32 20.55 -23.52 -10.91
C LEU A 32 20.22 -24.85 -10.22
N PHE A 33 20.74 -25.99 -10.71
CA PHE A 33 20.48 -27.29 -10.11
C PHE A 33 21.80 -28.04 -9.84
N ASP A 34 22.21 -27.99 -8.55
CA ASP A 34 23.10 -29.02 -7.99
C ASP A 34 22.22 -30.15 -7.43
N PRO A 35 22.15 -31.32 -8.06
CA PRO A 35 21.30 -32.43 -7.63
C PRO A 35 21.74 -33.07 -6.28
N ALA A 36 22.82 -32.57 -5.67
CA ALA A 36 23.36 -33.10 -4.40
C ALA A 36 22.87 -32.34 -3.17
N GLN A 37 22.20 -31.19 -3.31
CA GLN A 37 21.60 -30.50 -2.18
C GLN A 37 20.10 -30.80 -2.10
N PRO A 38 19.54 -31.07 -0.89
CA PRO A 38 18.10 -31.16 -0.74
C PRO A 38 17.48 -29.83 -1.21
N PRO A 39 16.37 -29.88 -1.96
CA PRO A 39 15.75 -28.68 -2.49
C PRO A 39 15.39 -27.73 -1.35
N ASP A 40 15.76 -26.45 -1.50
CA ASP A 40 15.45 -25.39 -0.54
C ASP A 40 13.92 -25.28 -0.37
N PRO A 41 13.37 -25.55 0.85
CA PRO A 41 11.93 -25.54 1.07
C PRO A 41 11.31 -24.17 0.75
N LEU A 42 12.01 -23.06 1.03
CA LEU A 42 11.53 -21.73 0.73
C LEU A 42 11.46 -21.47 -0.77
N ARG A 43 12.48 -21.94 -1.53
CA ARG A 43 12.45 -21.86 -3.00
C ARG A 43 11.31 -22.68 -3.58
N GLN A 44 11.05 -23.88 -3.06
CA GLN A 44 9.91 -24.69 -3.50
C GLN A 44 8.57 -23.99 -3.22
N ALA A 45 8.41 -23.37 -2.03
CA ALA A 45 7.21 -22.61 -1.71
C ALA A 45 7.04 -21.42 -2.66
N PHE A 46 8.13 -20.71 -2.97
CA PHE A 46 8.11 -19.62 -3.95
C PHE A 46 7.73 -20.12 -5.35
N ASP A 47 8.34 -21.19 -5.83
CA ASP A 47 8.04 -21.77 -7.15
C ASP A 47 6.59 -22.25 -7.25
N GLY A 48 6.04 -22.75 -6.15
CA GLY A 48 4.65 -23.17 -6.02
C GLY A 48 3.61 -22.06 -6.12
N ILE A 49 4.00 -20.78 -6.08
CA ILE A 49 3.09 -19.66 -6.32
C ILE A 49 2.66 -19.71 -7.79
N THR A 50 1.38 -20.00 -8.02
CA THR A 50 0.83 -20.27 -9.35
C THR A 50 0.47 -19.02 -10.13
N ASN A 51 0.24 -17.89 -9.44
CA ASN A 51 -0.03 -16.64 -10.10
C ASN A 51 1.22 -16.04 -10.72
N ALA A 52 0.99 -15.49 -11.86
CA ALA A 52 2.00 -15.11 -12.79
C ALA A 52 2.82 -13.92 -12.29
N GLY A 53 4.05 -13.98 -12.65
CA GLY A 53 5.08 -12.99 -12.57
C GLY A 53 6.25 -13.54 -13.37
N GLY A 54 7.38 -12.90 -13.27
CA GLY A 54 8.56 -13.29 -14.02
C GLY A 54 9.79 -12.54 -13.58
N VAL A 55 10.83 -12.64 -14.39
CA VAL A 55 12.04 -11.84 -14.19
C VAL A 55 11.70 -10.37 -14.41
N ALA A 56 12.10 -9.54 -13.47
CA ALA A 56 11.88 -8.11 -13.47
C ALA A 56 13.07 -7.40 -12.82
N LYS A 57 13.21 -6.11 -13.10
CA LYS A 57 13.99 -5.21 -12.24
C LYS A 57 13.08 -4.67 -11.15
N ALA A 58 13.48 -4.85 -9.91
CA ALA A 58 12.71 -4.46 -8.73
C ALA A 58 13.44 -3.37 -7.92
N GLN A 59 12.70 -2.42 -7.39
CA GLN A 59 13.18 -1.32 -6.58
C GLN A 59 12.33 -1.19 -5.33
N LEU A 60 12.96 -1.15 -4.16
CA LEU A 60 12.28 -0.86 -2.90
C LEU A 60 12.01 0.65 -2.79
N LEU A 61 10.77 1.02 -2.54
CA LEU A 61 10.37 2.40 -2.31
C LEU A 61 10.06 2.60 -0.82
N GLN A 62 11.09 2.81 -0.04
CA GLN A 62 10.99 3.06 1.40
C GLN A 62 10.85 4.56 1.70
N GLU A 63 11.73 5.39 1.09
CA GLU A 63 11.70 6.83 1.31
C GLU A 63 10.49 7.48 0.66
N ASN A 64 9.81 8.37 1.41
CA ASN A 64 8.56 9.00 0.99
C ASN A 64 8.69 9.80 -0.31
N GLN A 65 9.76 10.61 -0.46
CA GLN A 65 9.98 11.39 -1.68
C GLN A 65 10.31 10.50 -2.88
N SER A 66 11.10 9.44 -2.67
CA SER A 66 11.42 8.47 -3.73
C SER A 66 10.17 7.76 -4.21
N ALA A 67 9.28 7.37 -3.28
CA ALA A 67 8.00 6.76 -3.59
C ALA A 67 7.06 7.70 -4.36
N TRP A 68 7.06 9.01 -4.06
CA TRP A 68 6.34 10.02 -4.83
C TRP A 68 6.92 10.19 -6.23
N ASN A 69 8.24 10.40 -6.32
CA ASN A 69 8.92 10.60 -7.60
C ASN A 69 8.78 9.39 -8.53
N ALA A 70 8.80 8.17 -7.99
CA ALA A 70 8.56 6.95 -8.77
C ALA A 70 7.17 6.97 -9.43
N ARG A 71 6.11 7.32 -8.67
CA ARG A 71 4.74 7.45 -9.19
C ARG A 71 4.64 8.56 -10.24
N TRP A 72 5.23 9.72 -9.94
CA TRP A 72 5.22 10.86 -10.85
C TRP A 72 5.86 10.53 -12.20
N LYS A 73 7.08 9.98 -12.17
CA LYS A 73 7.83 9.57 -13.36
C LYS A 73 7.15 8.42 -14.10
N LEU A 74 6.53 7.48 -13.38
CA LEU A 74 5.80 6.37 -13.98
C LEU A 74 4.61 6.88 -14.80
N VAL A 75 3.81 7.79 -14.26
CA VAL A 75 2.70 8.44 -14.98
C VAL A 75 3.22 9.32 -16.11
N GLU A 76 4.29 10.10 -15.89
CA GLU A 76 4.90 10.95 -16.93
C GLU A 76 5.35 10.12 -18.14
N GLY A 77 5.96 8.95 -17.89
CA GLY A 77 6.45 8.05 -18.92
C GLY A 77 5.39 7.17 -19.60
N ALA A 78 4.12 7.27 -19.23
CA ALA A 78 3.04 6.50 -19.86
C ALA A 78 2.82 6.93 -21.30
N LYS A 79 2.66 5.94 -22.21
CA LYS A 79 2.43 6.17 -23.64
C LYS A 79 1.10 5.61 -24.11
N ASP A 80 0.71 4.45 -23.59
CA ASP A 80 -0.47 3.72 -24.07
C ASP A 80 -1.57 3.67 -23.01
N SER A 81 -1.23 3.30 -21.77
CA SER A 81 -2.24 3.06 -20.74
C SER A 81 -1.74 3.29 -19.31
N ILE A 82 -2.67 3.72 -18.45
CA ILE A 82 -2.50 3.79 -16.99
C ILE A 82 -3.66 3.05 -16.34
N THR A 83 -3.34 2.13 -15.44
CA THR A 83 -4.31 1.43 -14.57
C THR A 83 -4.00 1.79 -13.14
N ALA A 84 -4.95 2.39 -12.42
CA ALA A 84 -4.74 2.79 -11.03
C ALA A 84 -5.93 2.42 -10.13
N GLN A 85 -5.62 1.92 -8.94
CA GLN A 85 -6.57 1.50 -7.93
C GLN A 85 -6.02 1.82 -6.56
N TYR A 86 -6.82 2.50 -5.73
CA TYR A 86 -6.41 2.88 -4.37
C TYR A 86 -7.61 2.83 -3.42
N PHE A 87 -7.36 2.40 -2.19
CA PHE A 87 -8.34 2.46 -1.11
C PHE A 87 -8.66 3.91 -0.74
N CYS A 88 -7.62 4.72 -0.44
CA CYS A 88 -7.76 6.15 -0.19
C CYS A 88 -7.04 6.97 -1.26
N TRP A 89 -7.72 8.02 -1.73
CA TRP A 89 -7.14 9.04 -2.61
C TRP A 89 -7.56 10.41 -2.07
N ASP A 90 -6.63 11.12 -1.46
CA ASP A 90 -6.93 12.35 -0.75
C ASP A 90 -7.06 13.55 -1.69
N HIS A 91 -7.93 14.49 -1.31
CA HIS A 91 -8.10 15.77 -1.98
C HIS A 91 -7.12 16.80 -1.40
N ASP A 92 -5.84 16.48 -1.44
CA ASP A 92 -4.71 17.32 -1.03
C ASP A 92 -3.84 17.71 -2.24
N ALA A 93 -2.73 18.41 -2.00
CA ALA A 93 -1.85 18.86 -3.06
C ALA A 93 -1.26 17.70 -3.88
N LEU A 94 -0.98 16.55 -3.25
CA LEU A 94 -0.42 15.38 -3.93
C LEU A 94 -1.50 14.62 -4.70
N GLY A 95 -2.62 14.31 -4.06
CA GLY A 95 -3.70 13.58 -4.73
C GLY A 95 -4.29 14.33 -5.92
N MET A 96 -4.47 15.65 -5.79
CA MET A 96 -4.92 16.50 -6.89
C MET A 96 -3.88 16.62 -8.01
N ALA A 97 -2.59 16.69 -7.66
CA ALA A 97 -1.53 16.76 -8.66
C ALA A 97 -1.41 15.45 -9.47
N LEU A 98 -1.47 14.28 -8.80
CA LEU A 98 -1.39 12.99 -9.49
C LEU A 98 -2.61 12.75 -10.39
N LEU A 99 -3.82 13.07 -9.92
CA LEU A 99 -5.04 12.98 -10.73
C LEU A 99 -4.99 13.97 -11.90
N GLY A 100 -4.49 15.18 -11.67
CA GLY A 100 -4.26 16.19 -12.71
C GLY A 100 -3.23 15.75 -13.75
N HIS A 101 -2.19 15.02 -13.33
CA HIS A 101 -1.22 14.43 -14.26
C HIS A 101 -1.86 13.36 -15.15
N MET A 102 -2.65 12.46 -14.57
CA MET A 102 -3.43 11.48 -15.35
C MET A 102 -4.43 12.17 -16.28
N PHE A 103 -5.13 13.21 -15.81
CA PHE A 103 -6.03 14.00 -16.63
C PHE A 103 -5.31 14.61 -17.84
N LYS A 104 -4.13 15.19 -17.64
CA LYS A 104 -3.27 15.73 -18.71
C LYS A 104 -2.89 14.64 -19.71
N LYS A 105 -2.50 13.45 -19.24
CA LYS A 105 -2.15 12.31 -20.11
C LYS A 105 -3.33 11.85 -20.96
N ALA A 106 -4.54 11.73 -20.37
CA ALA A 106 -5.73 11.35 -21.11
C ALA A 106 -6.16 12.40 -22.12
N ARG A 107 -6.11 13.68 -21.72
CA ARG A 107 -6.61 14.80 -22.53
C ARG A 107 -5.66 15.17 -23.68
N ASN A 108 -4.36 15.26 -23.40
CA ASN A 108 -3.38 15.84 -24.32
C ASN A 108 -2.56 14.77 -25.07
N GLU A 109 -2.47 13.56 -24.52
CA GLU A 109 -1.62 12.49 -25.05
C GLU A 109 -2.41 11.21 -25.41
N GLU A 110 -3.74 11.26 -25.26
CA GLU A 110 -4.68 10.17 -25.59
C GLU A 110 -4.41 8.84 -24.86
N VAL A 111 -3.65 8.89 -23.75
CA VAL A 111 -3.35 7.72 -22.91
C VAL A 111 -4.64 7.18 -22.30
N GLN A 112 -4.87 5.87 -22.45
CA GLN A 112 -6.07 5.20 -21.92
C GLN A 112 -5.94 5.01 -20.41
N ILE A 113 -6.91 5.53 -19.65
CA ILE A 113 -6.86 5.49 -18.18
C ILE A 113 -8.02 4.69 -17.62
N ARG A 114 -7.72 3.79 -16.70
CA ARG A 114 -8.69 3.06 -15.89
C ARG A 114 -8.43 3.31 -14.41
N LEU A 115 -9.40 3.93 -13.76
CA LEU A 115 -9.31 4.29 -12.33
C LEU A 115 -10.36 3.53 -11.52
N MET A 116 -9.96 3.07 -10.33
CA MET A 116 -10.91 2.57 -9.33
C MET A 116 -10.56 3.13 -7.95
N VAL A 117 -11.58 3.60 -7.23
CA VAL A 117 -11.49 4.06 -5.84
C VAL A 117 -12.48 3.32 -4.99
N ASP A 118 -12.13 3.05 -3.73
CA ASP A 118 -13.05 2.43 -2.78
C ASP A 118 -14.02 3.46 -2.19
N SER A 119 -15.29 3.08 -2.02
CA SER A 119 -16.31 3.99 -1.48
C SER A 119 -16.10 4.35 -0.01
N THR A 120 -15.53 3.45 0.79
CA THR A 120 -15.27 3.66 2.21
C THR A 120 -14.04 4.52 2.42
N GLY A 121 -12.96 4.21 1.72
CA GLY A 121 -11.74 4.99 1.73
C GLY A 121 -11.96 6.42 1.27
N ASP A 122 -12.77 6.61 0.22
CA ASP A 122 -13.20 7.94 -0.24
C ASP A 122 -14.03 8.68 0.82
N THR A 123 -14.78 7.97 1.67
CA THR A 123 -15.64 8.58 2.70
C THR A 123 -14.90 8.87 4.00
N PHE A 124 -14.00 7.99 4.43
CA PHE A 124 -13.31 8.08 5.73
C PHE A 124 -11.89 8.61 5.65
N GLY A 125 -11.32 8.76 4.46
CA GLY A 125 -10.07 9.48 4.28
C GLY A 125 -10.15 10.88 4.89
N THR A 126 -9.13 11.30 5.60
CA THR A 126 -9.13 12.56 6.39
C THR A 126 -9.40 13.80 5.56
N ARG A 127 -9.15 13.70 4.25
CA ARG A 127 -9.37 14.78 3.27
C ARG A 127 -9.93 14.27 1.94
N GLY A 128 -10.42 13.03 1.91
CA GLY A 128 -10.89 12.40 0.68
C GLY A 128 -11.81 13.30 -0.14
N PHE A 129 -12.15 12.91 -1.32
CA PHE A 129 -13.04 13.64 -2.24
C PHE A 129 -14.43 14.00 -1.65
N LYS A 130 -14.54 13.91 -0.34
CA LYS A 130 -15.66 14.30 0.52
C LYS A 130 -16.19 15.72 0.33
N SER A 131 -15.38 16.62 -0.16
CA SER A 131 -15.83 18.00 -0.35
C SER A 131 -17.01 18.11 -1.31
N HIS A 132 -17.37 17.01 -1.94
CA HIS A 132 -18.49 16.90 -2.84
C HIS A 132 -19.35 15.71 -2.41
N ILE A 133 -20.64 15.92 -2.28
CA ILE A 133 -21.58 14.82 -2.14
C ILE A 133 -21.38 13.90 -3.35
N GLY A 134 -20.42 12.99 -3.20
CA GLY A 134 -20.01 12.06 -4.20
C GLY A 134 -18.66 12.29 -4.84
N GLY A 135 -17.78 13.20 -4.41
CA GLY A 135 -16.37 13.35 -4.89
C GLY A 135 -16.11 13.16 -6.39
N LYS A 136 -17.20 13.06 -7.14
CA LYS A 136 -17.26 12.56 -8.51
C LYS A 136 -16.89 13.61 -9.54
N ASP A 137 -16.92 14.90 -9.16
CA ASP A 137 -16.70 16.00 -10.11
C ASP A 137 -15.33 15.89 -10.79
N TYR A 138 -14.27 15.60 -10.02
CA TYR A 138 -12.92 15.46 -10.59
C TYR A 138 -12.77 14.18 -11.40
N LEU A 139 -13.32 13.06 -10.91
CA LEU A 139 -13.34 11.80 -11.67
C LEU A 139 -14.21 11.92 -12.94
N GLN A 140 -15.33 12.66 -12.88
CA GLN A 140 -16.16 12.95 -14.04
C GLN A 140 -15.39 13.77 -15.07
N GLU A 141 -14.63 14.79 -14.65
CA GLU A 141 -13.80 15.60 -15.55
C GLU A 141 -12.75 14.72 -16.27
N VAL A 142 -12.11 13.80 -15.54
CA VAL A 142 -11.17 12.84 -16.14
C VAL A 142 -11.88 11.94 -17.17
N VAL A 143 -13.04 11.39 -16.84
CA VAL A 143 -13.84 10.52 -17.74
C VAL A 143 -14.31 11.28 -18.98
N MET A 144 -14.60 12.58 -18.86
CA MET A 144 -15.05 13.44 -19.99
C MET A 144 -13.97 13.67 -21.04
N THR A 145 -12.72 13.35 -20.80
CA THR A 145 -11.66 13.34 -21.84
C THR A 145 -11.96 12.35 -22.98
N GLY A 146 -12.80 11.34 -22.73
CA GLY A 146 -13.09 10.25 -23.67
C GLY A 146 -12.04 9.11 -23.63
N ASN A 147 -10.88 9.34 -23.03
CA ASN A 147 -9.78 8.38 -22.92
C ASN A 147 -9.65 7.80 -21.49
N ALA A 148 -10.66 7.98 -20.63
CA ALA A 148 -10.63 7.49 -19.26
C ALA A 148 -11.94 6.83 -18.85
N GLU A 149 -11.85 5.76 -18.08
CA GLU A 149 -12.94 5.17 -17.31
C GLU A 149 -12.62 5.22 -15.83
N ALA A 150 -13.61 5.58 -15.01
CA ALA A 150 -13.50 5.51 -13.55
C ALA A 150 -14.63 4.69 -12.95
N LYS A 151 -14.34 3.94 -11.88
CA LYS A 151 -15.33 3.18 -11.11
C LYS A 151 -15.14 3.42 -9.61
N VAL A 152 -16.27 3.31 -8.90
CA VAL A 152 -16.30 3.25 -7.43
C VAL A 152 -16.56 1.81 -7.03
N TYR A 153 -15.69 1.26 -6.21
CA TYR A 153 -15.83 -0.08 -5.66
C TYR A 153 -16.82 -0.08 -4.49
N HIS A 154 -17.72 -1.03 -4.48
CA HIS A 154 -18.72 -1.33 -3.46
C HIS A 154 -19.39 -0.06 -2.89
N PRO A 155 -20.21 0.68 -3.69
CA PRO A 155 -20.85 1.92 -3.27
C PRO A 155 -21.69 1.72 -2.00
N HIS A 156 -21.80 2.74 -1.15
CA HIS A 156 -22.46 2.63 0.17
C HIS A 156 -23.90 2.08 0.10
N TRP A 157 -24.69 2.49 -0.90
CA TRP A 157 -26.04 1.96 -1.09
C TRP A 157 -26.04 0.45 -1.34
N LYS A 158 -25.03 -0.03 -2.06
CA LYS A 158 -24.88 -1.45 -2.38
C LYS A 158 -24.39 -2.23 -1.16
N LYS A 159 -23.48 -1.68 -0.35
CA LYS A 159 -23.07 -2.27 0.94
C LYS A 159 -24.27 -2.56 1.85
N VAL A 160 -25.22 -1.62 1.90
CA VAL A 160 -26.44 -1.80 2.70
C VAL A 160 -27.32 -2.93 2.13
N ILE A 161 -27.48 -3.00 0.81
CA ILE A 161 -28.26 -4.07 0.17
C ILE A 161 -27.60 -5.44 0.36
N ASP A 162 -26.30 -5.55 0.08
CA ASP A 162 -25.55 -6.79 0.18
C ASP A 162 -25.54 -7.32 1.64
N GLN A 163 -25.43 -6.42 2.62
CA GLN A 163 -25.54 -6.76 4.03
C GLN A 163 -26.95 -7.24 4.41
N ALA A 164 -28.00 -6.64 3.84
CA ALA A 164 -29.38 -7.05 4.09
C ALA A 164 -29.73 -8.40 3.45
N LEU A 165 -29.15 -8.70 2.30
CA LEU A 165 -29.35 -9.97 1.58
C LEU A 165 -28.52 -11.13 2.17
N ALA A 166 -27.39 -10.83 2.76
CA ALA A 166 -26.46 -11.80 3.31
C ALA A 166 -26.45 -11.73 4.85
N ILE A 167 -27.52 -12.27 5.47
CA ILE A 167 -27.67 -12.27 6.92
C ILE A 167 -26.45 -12.94 7.58
N GLY A 168 -25.75 -12.19 8.43
CA GLY A 168 -24.53 -12.63 9.11
C GLY A 168 -23.23 -12.48 8.33
N SER A 169 -23.25 -11.88 7.13
CA SER A 169 -22.05 -11.61 6.34
C SER A 169 -21.36 -10.32 6.77
N THR A 170 -20.07 -10.20 6.41
CA THR A 170 -19.25 -9.00 6.60
C THR A 170 -19.32 -8.04 5.41
N ALA A 171 -20.35 -8.14 4.57
CA ALA A 171 -20.47 -7.39 3.32
C ALA A 171 -20.33 -5.87 3.51
N ILE A 172 -20.88 -5.30 4.59
CA ILE A 172 -20.78 -3.86 4.86
C ILE A 172 -19.34 -3.38 5.06
N SER A 173 -18.45 -4.24 5.53
CA SER A 173 -17.03 -3.96 5.76
C SER A 173 -16.12 -4.42 4.61
N ALA A 174 -16.67 -5.05 3.58
CA ALA A 174 -15.90 -5.47 2.41
C ALA A 174 -15.46 -4.25 1.58
N ASN A 175 -14.16 -4.05 1.51
CA ASN A 175 -13.54 -2.93 0.80
C ASN A 175 -12.53 -3.44 -0.22
N ASN A 176 -12.23 -2.59 -1.18
CA ASN A 176 -11.05 -2.74 -2.00
C ASN A 176 -9.87 -2.09 -1.29
N HIS A 177 -8.96 -2.91 -0.79
CA HIS A 177 -7.79 -2.42 -0.08
C HIS A 177 -6.51 -2.49 -0.92
N ASP A 178 -6.63 -2.83 -2.19
CA ASP A 178 -5.51 -2.85 -3.14
C ASP A 178 -4.95 -1.47 -3.41
N LYS A 179 -3.67 -1.42 -3.74
CA LYS A 179 -2.97 -0.21 -4.18
C LYS A 179 -2.14 -0.59 -5.40
N ILE A 180 -2.66 -0.21 -6.55
CA ILE A 180 -2.11 -0.58 -7.86
C ILE A 180 -1.89 0.68 -8.69
N LEU A 181 -0.71 0.80 -9.25
CA LEU A 181 -0.42 1.71 -10.35
C LEU A 181 0.38 0.93 -11.40
N GLU A 182 -0.22 0.65 -12.53
CA GLU A 182 0.40 -0.08 -13.63
C GLU A 182 0.37 0.76 -14.89
N VAL A 183 1.43 0.73 -15.68
CA VAL A 183 1.61 1.57 -16.87
C VAL A 183 2.14 0.72 -18.02
N ASP A 184 1.50 0.87 -19.19
CA ASP A 184 1.89 0.33 -20.50
C ASP A 184 2.11 -1.20 -20.54
N GLY A 185 1.60 -1.95 -19.57
CA GLY A 185 1.75 -3.41 -19.51
C GLY A 185 3.16 -3.89 -19.17
N ASN A 186 4.04 -3.04 -18.68
CA ASN A 186 5.43 -3.41 -18.45
C ASN A 186 6.06 -2.87 -17.17
N ARG A 187 5.41 -1.94 -16.47
CA ARG A 187 5.89 -1.33 -15.23
C ARG A 187 4.76 -1.21 -14.23
N GLY A 188 5.09 -1.31 -12.95
CA GLY A 188 4.08 -1.14 -11.91
C GLY A 188 4.63 -0.78 -10.55
N ILE A 189 3.73 -0.29 -9.69
CA ILE A 189 3.95 -0.06 -8.27
C ILE A 189 2.79 -0.69 -7.50
N THR A 190 3.12 -1.44 -6.44
CA THR A 190 2.17 -1.91 -5.44
C THR A 190 2.81 -1.89 -4.07
N GLY A 191 2.02 -1.89 -3.00
CA GLY A 191 2.50 -1.86 -1.61
C GLY A 191 1.53 -1.18 -0.66
N GLY A 192 2.03 -0.60 0.42
CA GLY A 192 1.20 -0.10 1.52
C GLY A 192 0.61 1.28 1.31
N ARG A 193 1.23 2.15 0.47
CA ARG A 193 0.87 3.57 0.37
C ARG A 193 -0.44 3.83 -0.36
N ASN A 194 -1.33 4.57 0.29
CA ASN A 194 -2.41 5.28 -0.39
C ASN A 194 -1.92 6.59 -1.02
N ILE A 195 -2.82 7.34 -1.67
CA ILE A 195 -2.49 8.66 -2.21
C ILE A 195 -2.95 9.74 -1.23
N GLY A 196 -1.99 10.33 -0.54
CA GLY A 196 -2.18 11.38 0.46
C GLY A 196 -0.84 11.86 1.02
N TYR A 197 -0.81 13.08 1.55
CA TYR A 197 0.43 13.74 1.98
C TYR A 197 1.18 12.98 3.08
N GLU A 198 0.47 12.29 3.96
CA GLU A 198 1.05 11.53 5.07
C GLU A 198 2.04 10.45 4.59
N TYR A 199 1.81 9.92 3.38
CA TYR A 199 2.60 8.83 2.80
C TYR A 199 3.85 9.28 2.04
N PHE A 200 3.91 10.56 1.63
CA PHE A 200 4.94 11.02 0.68
C PHE A 200 5.75 12.22 1.18
N VAL A 201 5.30 12.90 2.24
CA VAL A 201 5.99 14.07 2.77
C VAL A 201 7.11 13.64 3.71
N HIS A 202 8.23 14.37 3.67
CA HIS A 202 9.37 14.12 4.55
C HIS A 202 9.01 14.45 6.01
N PRO A 203 9.52 13.70 7.01
CA PRO A 203 9.25 13.96 8.43
C PRO A 203 9.70 15.35 8.90
N ASP A 204 10.63 16.00 8.22
CA ASP A 204 11.01 17.39 8.54
C ASP A 204 9.93 18.40 8.18
N ASP A 205 9.14 18.13 7.15
CA ASP A 205 8.01 18.96 6.73
C ASP A 205 6.73 18.60 7.49
N PHE A 206 6.58 17.32 7.87
CA PHE A 206 5.45 16.83 8.66
C PHE A 206 5.89 15.71 9.61
N LYS A 207 5.99 16.02 10.90
CA LYS A 207 6.48 15.08 11.93
C LYS A 207 5.66 13.78 12.05
N GLY A 208 4.40 13.80 11.62
CA GLY A 208 3.52 12.64 11.57
C GLY A 208 3.57 11.87 10.24
N ALA A 209 4.55 12.14 9.37
CA ALA A 209 4.70 11.41 8.11
C ALA A 209 4.85 9.91 8.35
N TRP A 210 4.10 9.12 7.58
CA TRP A 210 4.05 7.68 7.79
C TRP A 210 5.29 7.00 7.20
N ARG A 211 5.66 5.88 7.79
CA ARG A 211 6.66 4.95 7.26
C ARG A 211 5.92 3.84 6.53
N ASP A 212 6.17 3.71 5.25
CA ASP A 212 5.51 2.70 4.43
C ASP A 212 6.47 2.19 3.35
N GLN A 213 6.15 1.07 2.74
CA GLN A 213 6.97 0.44 1.72
C GLN A 213 6.12 0.04 0.53
N ASP A 214 6.67 0.29 -0.66
CA ASP A 214 6.15 -0.23 -1.92
C ASP A 214 7.28 -0.86 -2.73
N ILE A 215 6.90 -1.64 -3.72
CA ILE A 215 7.78 -2.11 -4.78
C ILE A 215 7.42 -1.41 -6.08
N TYR A 216 8.43 -0.84 -6.75
CA TYR A 216 8.38 -0.53 -8.17
C TYR A 216 9.06 -1.65 -8.94
N PHE A 217 8.52 -2.02 -10.08
CA PHE A 217 9.15 -3.04 -10.94
C PHE A 217 8.99 -2.72 -12.42
N GLU A 218 9.96 -3.22 -13.19
CA GLU A 218 9.95 -3.25 -14.65
C GLU A 218 10.03 -4.71 -15.11
N GLY A 219 8.92 -5.22 -15.65
CA GLY A 219 8.78 -6.61 -16.10
C GLY A 219 7.37 -6.85 -16.63
N LYS A 220 7.29 -7.29 -17.89
CA LYS A 220 6.04 -7.44 -18.62
C LYS A 220 5.09 -8.45 -17.97
N GLU A 221 5.60 -9.63 -17.62
CA GLU A 221 4.82 -10.71 -17.01
C GLU A 221 4.27 -10.27 -15.66
N THR A 222 5.09 -9.58 -14.84
CA THR A 222 4.71 -9.06 -13.53
C THR A 222 3.69 -7.92 -13.66
N ALA A 223 3.86 -7.01 -14.62
CA ALA A 223 2.90 -5.93 -14.87
C ALA A 223 1.55 -6.48 -15.34
N HIS A 224 1.55 -7.50 -16.20
CA HIS A 224 0.33 -8.19 -16.60
C HIS A 224 -0.34 -8.93 -15.44
N ALA A 225 0.44 -9.49 -14.50
CA ALA A 225 -0.10 -10.10 -13.30
C ALA A 225 -0.80 -9.06 -12.40
N LEU A 226 -0.14 -7.91 -12.19
CA LEU A 226 -0.73 -6.80 -11.42
C LEU A 226 -1.99 -6.24 -12.09
N ARG A 227 -1.99 -6.12 -13.41
CA ARG A 227 -3.18 -5.70 -14.19
C ARG A 227 -4.32 -6.72 -14.06
N ARG A 228 -4.02 -8.03 -14.04
CA ARG A 228 -5.07 -9.06 -13.84
C ARG A 228 -5.73 -8.94 -12.47
N ALA A 229 -4.98 -8.69 -11.39
CA ALA A 229 -5.55 -8.43 -10.07
C ALA A 229 -6.56 -7.27 -10.12
N PHE A 230 -6.19 -6.17 -10.76
CA PHE A 230 -7.11 -5.07 -11.02
C PHE A 230 -8.33 -5.48 -11.86
N ASP A 231 -8.13 -6.20 -12.97
CA ASP A 231 -9.18 -6.52 -13.94
C ASP A 231 -10.28 -7.41 -13.35
N VAL A 232 -9.94 -8.30 -12.44
CA VAL A 232 -10.89 -9.19 -11.74
C VAL A 232 -11.94 -8.37 -11.00
N GLU A 233 -11.52 -7.38 -10.24
CA GLU A 233 -12.42 -6.54 -9.46
C GLU A 233 -13.06 -5.43 -10.28
N TYR A 234 -12.27 -4.77 -11.12
CA TYR A 234 -12.76 -3.73 -12.02
C TYR A 234 -13.83 -4.27 -12.98
N GLY A 235 -13.66 -5.50 -13.44
CA GLY A 235 -14.61 -6.19 -14.34
C GLY A 235 -15.92 -6.61 -13.68
N ALA A 236 -16.05 -6.59 -12.36
CA ALA A 236 -17.18 -7.10 -11.61
C ALA A 236 -18.35 -6.09 -11.52
N PRO A 237 -19.39 -6.16 -12.40
CA PRO A 237 -20.44 -5.14 -12.44
C PRO A 237 -21.39 -5.19 -11.23
N TRP A 238 -21.40 -6.31 -10.51
CA TRP A 238 -22.19 -6.47 -9.30
C TRP A 238 -21.56 -5.79 -8.07
N ILE A 239 -20.28 -5.42 -8.12
CA ILE A 239 -19.60 -4.74 -7.02
C ILE A 239 -19.29 -3.30 -7.39
N THR A 240 -18.94 -3.02 -8.65
CA THR A 240 -18.46 -1.71 -9.09
C THR A 240 -19.56 -0.86 -9.70
N GLN A 241 -19.43 0.46 -9.56
CA GLN A 241 -20.29 1.45 -10.22
C GLN A 241 -19.45 2.38 -11.09
N LYS A 242 -19.77 2.47 -12.39
CA LYS A 242 -19.13 3.43 -13.30
C LYS A 242 -19.43 4.87 -12.87
N VAL A 243 -18.41 5.70 -12.87
CA VAL A 243 -18.54 7.15 -12.84
C VAL A 243 -18.94 7.59 -14.25
N ARG A 244 -20.10 8.27 -14.38
CA ARG A 244 -20.60 8.73 -15.67
C ARG A 244 -20.27 10.21 -15.83
N GLY A 245 -19.71 10.57 -16.96
CA GLY A 245 -19.34 11.94 -17.28
C GLY A 245 -20.52 12.90 -17.42
N ASP A 246 -21.70 12.39 -17.81
CA ASP A 246 -22.81 13.27 -18.13
C ASP A 246 -24.18 12.59 -17.98
N LEU A 247 -24.86 12.79 -16.85
CA LEU A 247 -26.28 12.48 -16.71
C LEU A 247 -27.17 13.73 -16.56
N LEU A 248 -26.59 14.88 -16.19
CA LEU A 248 -27.32 16.13 -15.91
C LEU A 248 -26.59 17.39 -16.39
N GLY A 249 -25.59 17.25 -17.25
CA GLY A 249 -24.68 18.32 -17.66
C GLY A 249 -23.59 18.58 -16.59
N ASN A 250 -22.35 18.75 -17.03
CA ASN A 250 -21.26 19.13 -16.12
C ASN A 250 -21.42 20.60 -15.72
N TRP A 251 -22.11 20.85 -14.60
CA TRP A 251 -22.34 22.19 -14.08
C TRP A 251 -21.06 22.85 -13.52
N VAL A 252 -20.02 22.04 -13.32
CA VAL A 252 -18.77 22.51 -12.70
C VAL A 252 -17.59 21.93 -13.47
N GLN A 253 -16.92 22.78 -14.24
CA GLN A 253 -15.65 22.45 -14.87
C GLN A 253 -14.56 22.31 -13.81
N ARG A 254 -13.74 21.26 -13.92
CA ARG A 254 -12.62 20.95 -13.03
C ARG A 254 -11.27 20.87 -13.76
N ASP A 255 -11.26 21.03 -15.07
CA ASP A 255 -10.08 20.97 -15.92
C ASP A 255 -8.95 21.89 -15.45
N LEU A 256 -9.26 23.14 -15.13
CA LEU A 256 -8.27 24.12 -14.68
C LEU A 256 -7.71 23.79 -13.29
N GLU A 257 -8.54 23.29 -12.36
CA GLU A 257 -8.06 22.86 -11.03
C GLU A 257 -7.13 21.65 -11.16
N LEU A 258 -7.45 20.67 -12.02
CA LEU A 258 -6.63 19.48 -12.29
C LEU A 258 -5.31 19.84 -12.97
N LEU A 259 -5.35 20.57 -14.08
CA LEU A 259 -4.14 20.98 -14.80
C LEU A 259 -3.29 21.95 -13.95
N GLY A 260 -3.92 22.83 -13.19
CA GLY A 260 -3.23 23.74 -12.30
C GLY A 260 -2.49 23.00 -11.18
N ALA A 261 -3.14 21.99 -10.56
CA ALA A 261 -2.51 21.17 -9.53
C ALA A 261 -1.34 20.35 -10.11
N TYR A 262 -1.53 19.71 -11.28
CA TYR A 262 -0.46 19.06 -12.03
C TYR A 262 0.71 20.00 -12.25
N LYS A 263 0.46 21.18 -12.83
CA LYS A 263 1.53 22.12 -13.21
C LYS A 263 2.27 22.70 -12.02
N MET A 264 1.58 22.99 -10.92
CA MET A 264 2.24 23.41 -9.68
C MET A 264 3.20 22.34 -9.16
N MET A 265 2.78 21.07 -9.14
CA MET A 265 3.64 19.97 -8.70
C MET A 265 4.81 19.77 -9.66
N ASP A 266 4.59 19.78 -10.97
CA ASP A 266 5.63 19.64 -11.99
C ASP A 266 6.72 20.73 -11.85
N LEU A 267 6.30 21.98 -11.69
CA LEU A 267 7.19 23.09 -11.42
C LEU A 267 7.94 22.92 -10.10
N TRP A 268 7.26 22.49 -9.03
CA TRP A 268 7.86 22.33 -7.71
C TRP A 268 8.92 21.24 -7.69
N LEU A 269 8.62 20.09 -8.27
CA LEU A 269 9.54 18.95 -8.36
C LEU A 269 10.79 19.26 -9.21
N LYS A 270 10.62 20.03 -10.30
CA LYS A 270 11.67 20.32 -11.28
C LYS A 270 12.43 21.63 -11.01
N ASP A 271 12.01 22.41 -10.02
CA ASP A 271 12.69 23.64 -9.61
C ASP A 271 14.05 23.34 -8.93
N LYS A 272 14.78 24.35 -8.56
CA LYS A 272 16.02 24.17 -7.78
C LYS A 272 15.68 23.75 -6.36
N PRO A 273 16.44 22.81 -5.77
CA PRO A 273 16.32 22.51 -4.35
C PRO A 273 16.50 23.75 -3.48
N LEU A 274 15.75 23.84 -2.41
CA LEU A 274 15.87 24.92 -1.43
C LEU A 274 17.12 24.78 -0.58
N SER A 275 17.76 25.87 -0.26
CA SER A 275 18.77 25.93 0.80
C SER A 275 18.13 25.62 2.17
N MET A 276 18.95 25.29 3.17
CA MET A 276 18.46 25.06 4.53
C MET A 276 17.78 26.29 5.12
N GLU A 277 18.25 27.49 4.82
CA GLU A 277 17.65 28.75 5.27
C GLU A 277 16.27 28.98 4.64
N GLU A 278 16.13 28.72 3.33
CA GLU A 278 14.85 28.83 2.63
C GLU A 278 13.84 27.80 3.15
N LYS A 279 14.26 26.55 3.36
CA LYS A 279 13.41 25.52 3.96
C LYS A 279 12.91 25.95 5.36
N GLN A 280 13.84 26.42 6.21
CA GLN A 280 13.51 26.89 7.54
C GLN A 280 12.55 28.09 7.50
N HIS A 281 12.77 29.03 6.56
CA HIS A 281 11.87 30.17 6.36
C HIS A 281 10.46 29.72 5.97
N LEU A 282 10.32 28.82 4.99
CA LEU A 282 9.01 28.31 4.57
C LEU A 282 8.33 27.47 5.66
N ARG A 283 9.09 26.75 6.49
CA ARG A 283 8.53 25.97 7.61
C ARG A 283 8.02 26.85 8.75
N SER A 284 8.66 28.00 9.00
CA SER A 284 8.38 28.86 10.15
C SER A 284 7.52 30.09 9.84
N SER A 285 7.53 30.60 8.60
CA SER A 285 6.86 31.85 8.20
C SER A 285 5.59 31.58 7.39
N GLU A 286 4.43 31.93 7.95
CA GLU A 286 3.16 31.85 7.23
C GLU A 286 3.10 32.81 6.03
N ASP A 287 3.62 34.02 6.19
CA ASP A 287 3.65 35.02 5.11
C ASP A 287 4.63 34.61 4.01
N GLY A 288 5.78 34.01 4.37
CA GLY A 288 6.71 33.41 3.41
C GLY A 288 6.02 32.33 2.56
N ARG A 289 5.31 31.39 3.20
CA ARG A 289 4.52 30.37 2.49
C ARG A 289 3.46 30.96 1.58
N LYS A 290 2.69 31.93 2.05
CA LYS A 290 1.64 32.57 1.25
C LYS A 290 2.23 33.32 0.03
N GLY A 291 3.38 33.94 0.18
CA GLY A 291 4.09 34.61 -0.90
C GLY A 291 4.52 33.62 -1.98
N GLU A 292 5.25 32.57 -1.59
CA GLU A 292 5.71 31.53 -2.49
C GLU A 292 4.56 30.75 -3.14
N ALA A 293 3.49 30.47 -2.40
CA ALA A 293 2.29 29.81 -2.92
C ALA A 293 1.61 30.60 -4.05
N ARG A 294 1.48 31.92 -3.87
CA ARG A 294 0.95 32.79 -4.94
C ARG A 294 1.86 32.79 -6.15
N HIS A 295 3.17 32.90 -5.95
CA HIS A 295 4.15 32.86 -7.03
C HIS A 295 4.08 31.54 -7.80
N LEU A 296 4.04 30.40 -7.11
CA LEU A 296 3.93 29.08 -7.73
C LEU A 296 2.62 28.93 -8.51
N MET A 297 1.50 29.32 -7.90
CA MET A 297 0.18 29.29 -8.56
C MET A 297 0.15 30.17 -9.81
N ASP A 298 0.68 31.40 -9.75
CA ASP A 298 0.66 32.31 -10.88
C ASP A 298 1.57 31.82 -12.02
N ARG A 299 2.73 31.22 -11.71
CA ARG A 299 3.59 30.52 -12.69
C ARG A 299 2.86 29.35 -13.34
N ALA A 300 2.17 28.54 -12.55
CA ALA A 300 1.41 27.40 -13.07
C ALA A 300 0.28 27.86 -13.99
N LEU A 301 -0.51 28.86 -13.58
CA LEU A 301 -1.59 29.42 -14.38
C LEU A 301 -1.08 30.06 -15.69
N ALA A 302 0.07 30.72 -15.66
CA ALA A 302 0.69 31.30 -16.84
C ALA A 302 1.16 30.25 -17.86
N ALA A 303 1.44 29.02 -17.41
CA ALA A 303 1.86 27.91 -18.26
C ALA A 303 0.71 27.01 -18.76
N LEU A 304 -0.55 27.23 -18.34
CA LEU A 304 -1.69 26.42 -18.79
C LEU A 304 -2.02 26.54 -20.29
N PRO A 305 -1.78 27.68 -20.97
CA PRO A 305 -1.93 27.72 -22.43
C PRO A 305 -1.06 26.69 -23.18
N ASP A 306 0.14 26.41 -22.68
CA ASP A 306 1.01 25.36 -23.24
C ASP A 306 0.44 23.95 -23.05
N GLU A 307 -0.45 23.78 -22.07
CA GLU A 307 -1.21 22.54 -21.83
C GLU A 307 -2.58 22.56 -22.55
N GLY A 308 -2.81 23.49 -23.46
CA GLY A 308 -4.03 23.60 -24.24
C GLY A 308 -5.25 24.15 -23.45
N LEU A 309 -5.01 24.93 -22.39
CA LEU A 309 -6.07 25.58 -21.62
C LEU A 309 -5.89 27.10 -21.60
N GLU A 310 -6.54 27.80 -22.54
CA GLU A 310 -6.41 29.26 -22.73
C GLU A 310 -7.36 30.10 -21.87
N ARG A 311 -8.39 29.48 -21.26
CA ARG A 311 -9.37 30.22 -20.46
C ARG A 311 -8.78 30.74 -19.14
N ALA A 312 -9.21 31.93 -18.74
CA ALA A 312 -8.80 32.50 -17.46
C ALA A 312 -9.39 31.74 -16.27
N ALA A 313 -8.62 31.62 -15.19
CA ALA A 313 -9.08 31.06 -13.92
C ALA A 313 -10.13 31.98 -13.27
N SER A 314 -11.27 31.41 -12.88
CA SER A 314 -12.27 32.09 -12.07
C SER A 314 -11.75 32.35 -10.65
N ARG A 315 -12.41 33.26 -9.92
CA ARG A 315 -12.07 33.54 -8.51
C ARG A 315 -12.12 32.28 -7.62
N ARG A 316 -13.06 31.38 -7.89
CA ARG A 316 -13.21 30.12 -7.15
C ARG A 316 -12.03 29.18 -7.40
N GLU A 317 -11.66 28.98 -8.66
CA GLU A 317 -10.53 28.13 -9.04
C GLU A 317 -9.22 28.65 -8.52
N ARG A 318 -8.96 29.98 -8.62
CA ARG A 318 -7.76 30.60 -8.01
C ARG A 318 -7.72 30.39 -6.50
N LYS A 319 -8.85 30.45 -5.79
CA LYS A 319 -8.92 30.18 -4.36
C LYS A 319 -8.63 28.72 -4.03
N SER A 320 -9.14 27.79 -4.84
CA SER A 320 -8.87 26.34 -4.72
C SER A 320 -7.39 26.04 -4.94
N LEU A 321 -6.82 26.52 -6.05
CA LEU A 321 -5.42 26.33 -6.38
C LEU A 321 -4.47 26.98 -5.38
N LEU A 322 -4.79 28.17 -4.87
CA LEU A 322 -3.97 28.83 -3.84
C LEU A 322 -3.88 27.98 -2.57
N LYS A 323 -4.97 27.34 -2.15
CA LYS A 323 -4.98 26.43 -1.01
C LYS A 323 -4.05 25.23 -1.23
N LEU A 324 -4.11 24.62 -2.42
CA LEU A 324 -3.22 23.50 -2.79
C LEU A 324 -1.75 23.97 -2.88
N ALA A 325 -1.53 25.18 -3.40
CA ALA A 325 -0.19 25.76 -3.45
C ALA A 325 0.38 26.03 -2.05
N GLU A 326 -0.41 26.59 -1.11
CA GLU A 326 0.00 26.83 0.29
C GLU A 326 0.36 25.51 0.99
N GLU A 327 -0.33 24.43 0.67
CA GLU A 327 -0.01 23.09 1.15
C GLU A 327 1.29 22.57 0.53
N LEU A 328 1.43 22.65 -0.79
CA LEU A 328 2.58 22.14 -1.54
C LEU A 328 3.88 22.85 -1.17
N VAL A 329 3.87 24.17 -0.98
CA VAL A 329 5.06 24.94 -0.57
C VAL A 329 5.54 24.56 0.84
N GLY A 330 4.65 23.99 1.67
CA GLY A 330 5.01 23.41 2.96
C GLY A 330 5.84 22.13 2.84
N TYR A 331 5.81 21.46 1.69
CA TYR A 331 6.56 20.24 1.41
C TYR A 331 7.92 20.58 0.79
N THR A 332 8.79 21.15 1.62
CA THR A 332 10.04 21.79 1.19
C THR A 332 11.06 20.78 0.64
N GLU A 333 11.01 19.52 1.13
CA GLU A 333 11.90 18.44 0.66
C GLU A 333 11.49 17.90 -0.71
N LEU A 334 10.26 18.11 -1.16
CA LEU A 334 9.84 17.74 -2.51
C LEU A 334 10.35 18.70 -3.57
N ARG A 335 10.64 19.96 -3.22
CA ARG A 335 11.15 20.92 -4.20
C ARG A 335 12.50 20.49 -4.74
N GLY A 336 12.61 20.40 -6.04
CA GLY A 336 13.85 20.01 -6.72
C GLY A 336 14.18 18.52 -6.62
N SER A 337 13.30 17.71 -6.08
CA SER A 337 13.55 16.27 -5.87
C SER A 337 13.40 15.42 -7.13
N TYR A 338 12.89 15.97 -8.24
CA TYR A 338 12.67 15.21 -9.48
C TYR A 338 13.93 14.49 -9.98
N ASN A 339 15.09 15.14 -9.88
CA ASN A 339 16.38 14.59 -10.30
C ASN A 339 17.18 13.93 -9.16
N ALA A 340 16.56 13.73 -7.99
CA ALA A 340 17.21 12.99 -6.92
C ALA A 340 17.56 11.57 -7.35
N THR A 341 18.64 11.04 -6.79
CA THR A 341 19.06 9.66 -7.04
C THR A 341 17.94 8.71 -6.66
N ALA A 342 17.53 7.88 -7.61
CA ALA A 342 16.57 6.83 -7.33
C ALA A 342 17.25 5.72 -6.50
N PRO A 343 16.51 4.98 -5.67
CA PRO A 343 17.01 3.76 -5.04
C PRO A 343 17.51 2.74 -6.08
N ASP A 344 18.30 1.78 -5.63
CA ASP A 344 18.87 0.77 -6.51
C ASP A 344 17.81 -0.13 -7.16
N MET A 345 18.10 -0.61 -8.36
CA MET A 345 17.28 -1.58 -9.08
C MET A 345 17.97 -2.94 -9.04
N HIS A 346 17.26 -3.94 -8.53
CA HIS A 346 17.76 -5.31 -8.43
C HIS A 346 17.13 -6.23 -9.46
N ASP A 347 17.91 -7.12 -10.05
CA ASP A 347 17.37 -8.22 -10.83
C ASP A 347 16.69 -9.22 -9.88
N ALA A 348 15.43 -9.56 -10.15
CA ALA A 348 14.61 -10.38 -9.28
C ALA A 348 13.58 -11.21 -10.06
N GLU A 349 13.11 -12.30 -9.46
CA GLU A 349 11.85 -12.92 -9.85
C GLU A 349 10.74 -12.29 -8.97
N VAL A 350 9.76 -11.68 -9.62
CA VAL A 350 8.66 -11.01 -8.92
C VAL A 350 7.34 -11.65 -9.31
N LYS A 351 6.63 -12.20 -8.33
CA LYS A 351 5.29 -12.76 -8.48
C LYS A 351 4.27 -11.86 -7.79
N ILE A 352 3.11 -11.69 -8.40
CA ILE A 352 1.98 -10.97 -7.82
C ILE A 352 1.03 -11.98 -7.20
N ILE A 353 0.62 -11.71 -5.99
CA ILE A 353 -0.37 -12.50 -5.24
C ILE A 353 -1.59 -11.62 -4.96
N ASP A 354 -2.76 -12.19 -5.11
CA ASP A 354 -4.03 -11.48 -5.10
C ASP A 354 -5.06 -12.19 -4.21
N LYS A 355 -5.93 -11.39 -3.63
CA LYS A 355 -7.09 -11.85 -2.86
C LYS A 355 -8.26 -10.92 -3.12
N THR A 356 -9.35 -11.46 -3.64
CA THR A 356 -10.59 -10.69 -3.79
C THR A 356 -11.32 -10.52 -2.45
N SER A 357 -12.18 -9.49 -2.37
CA SER A 357 -12.97 -9.27 -1.17
C SER A 357 -14.03 -10.38 -0.95
N SER A 358 -14.61 -10.42 0.23
CA SER A 358 -15.66 -11.39 0.60
C SER A 358 -16.95 -11.29 -0.24
N VAL A 359 -17.15 -10.19 -0.97
CA VAL A 359 -18.24 -10.00 -1.93
C VAL A 359 -17.79 -10.18 -3.39
N GLY A 360 -16.48 -10.39 -3.61
CA GLY A 360 -15.87 -10.68 -4.90
C GLY A 360 -16.01 -12.14 -5.30
N ILE A 361 -15.71 -12.42 -6.57
CA ILE A 361 -15.58 -13.79 -7.09
C ILE A 361 -14.15 -13.93 -7.58
N GLY A 362 -13.32 -14.62 -6.82
CA GLY A 362 -11.91 -14.78 -7.16
C GLY A 362 -11.16 -15.67 -6.19
N THR A 363 -9.85 -15.60 -6.27
CA THR A 363 -8.92 -16.43 -5.50
C THR A 363 -8.57 -15.79 -4.16
N ASP A 364 -8.12 -16.60 -3.22
CA ASP A 364 -7.44 -16.20 -1.99
C ASP A 364 -6.02 -16.79 -1.98
N GLU A 365 -5.19 -16.34 -2.91
CA GLU A 365 -3.81 -16.82 -3.00
C GLU A 365 -2.89 -16.12 -1.99
N LEU A 366 -3.23 -14.90 -1.57
CA LEU A 366 -2.38 -14.11 -0.68
C LEU A 366 -2.25 -14.79 0.69
N ASN A 367 -3.36 -15.20 1.31
CA ASN A 367 -3.34 -15.90 2.59
C ASN A 367 -2.52 -17.20 2.51
N SER A 368 -2.82 -18.05 1.52
CA SER A 368 -2.12 -19.34 1.37
C SER A 368 -0.64 -19.16 1.09
N THR A 369 -0.26 -18.19 0.26
CA THR A 369 1.14 -17.89 -0.07
C THR A 369 1.91 -17.40 1.15
N LEU A 370 1.36 -16.45 1.90
CA LEU A 370 2.00 -15.90 3.10
C LEU A 370 2.35 -17.01 4.09
N TRP A 371 1.41 -17.92 4.35
CA TRP A 371 1.62 -18.99 5.33
C TRP A 371 2.47 -20.14 4.80
N ASN A 372 2.40 -20.45 3.51
CA ASN A 372 3.29 -21.43 2.89
C ASN A 372 4.75 -20.97 2.96
N LEU A 373 5.02 -19.71 2.65
CA LEU A 373 6.38 -19.15 2.73
C LEU A 373 6.86 -19.09 4.18
N ALA A 374 6.05 -18.63 5.13
CA ALA A 374 6.39 -18.62 6.56
C ALA A 374 6.62 -20.05 7.10
N GLY A 375 5.81 -21.01 6.66
CA GLY A 375 5.99 -22.43 7.00
C GLY A 375 7.27 -23.04 6.44
N ALA A 376 7.78 -22.53 5.32
CA ALA A 376 9.03 -22.97 4.69
C ALA A 376 10.29 -22.32 5.27
N ALA A 377 10.16 -21.29 6.10
CA ALA A 377 11.28 -20.55 6.71
C ALA A 377 12.21 -21.49 7.51
N GLN A 378 13.51 -21.29 7.38
CA GLN A 378 14.56 -22.08 8.05
C GLN A 378 15.45 -21.26 8.99
N LYS A 379 15.52 -19.93 8.82
CA LYS A 379 16.45 -19.05 9.55
C LYS A 379 15.74 -17.90 10.25
N SER A 380 14.99 -17.09 9.48
CA SER A 380 14.44 -15.84 9.99
C SER A 380 13.17 -15.41 9.27
N ILE A 381 12.30 -14.75 10.02
CA ILE A 381 11.13 -14.05 9.51
C ILE A 381 11.13 -12.64 10.10
N TYR A 382 11.31 -11.61 9.27
CA TYR A 382 11.14 -10.21 9.64
C TYR A 382 9.77 -9.75 9.15
N ILE A 383 8.98 -9.13 10.01
CA ILE A 383 7.63 -8.63 9.68
C ILE A 383 7.51 -7.20 10.14
N GLU A 384 7.08 -6.30 9.27
CA GLU A 384 6.52 -5.00 9.62
C GLU A 384 5.04 -4.97 9.28
N ASN A 385 4.20 -4.68 10.26
CA ASN A 385 2.76 -4.55 10.02
C ASN A 385 2.13 -3.55 11.00
N PRO A 386 1.30 -2.59 10.52
CA PRO A 386 0.72 -1.56 11.38
C PRO A 386 -0.29 -2.10 12.38
N TYR A 387 -1.00 -3.19 12.02
CA TYR A 387 -2.09 -3.77 12.79
C TYR A 387 -1.87 -5.26 12.97
N VAL A 388 -1.74 -5.66 14.22
CA VAL A 388 -1.45 -7.06 14.58
C VAL A 388 -2.57 -7.60 15.45
N VAL A 389 -3.47 -8.34 14.82
CA VAL A 389 -4.58 -9.07 15.45
C VAL A 389 -4.60 -10.47 14.84
N LEU A 390 -3.70 -11.32 15.30
CA LEU A 390 -3.47 -12.64 14.71
C LEU A 390 -4.63 -13.59 14.99
N SER A 391 -5.04 -14.34 13.95
CA SER A 391 -5.91 -15.50 14.10
C SER A 391 -5.16 -16.68 14.71
N GLU A 392 -5.88 -17.69 15.19
CA GLU A 392 -5.25 -18.89 15.76
C GLU A 392 -4.35 -19.61 14.75
N ASP A 393 -4.76 -19.66 13.46
CA ASP A 393 -3.95 -20.27 12.41
C ASP A 393 -2.63 -19.51 12.18
N MET A 394 -2.69 -18.16 12.23
CA MET A 394 -1.50 -17.32 12.15
C MET A 394 -0.55 -17.56 13.33
N ILE A 395 -1.09 -17.63 14.54
CA ILE A 395 -0.31 -17.91 15.77
C ILE A 395 0.33 -19.29 15.64
N GLN A 396 -0.42 -20.29 15.22
CA GLN A 396 0.08 -21.66 15.07
C GLN A 396 1.19 -21.76 14.01
N GLY A 397 1.04 -21.06 12.88
CA GLY A 397 2.07 -21.02 11.83
C GLY A 397 3.39 -20.42 12.33
N LEU A 398 3.33 -19.27 13.02
CA LEU A 398 4.50 -18.63 13.61
C LEU A 398 5.11 -19.48 14.75
N ARG A 399 4.27 -20.11 15.59
CA ARG A 399 4.72 -21.03 16.64
C ARG A 399 5.52 -22.19 16.05
N GLN A 400 5.00 -22.85 15.03
CA GLN A 400 5.71 -23.95 14.35
C GLN A 400 7.04 -23.51 13.74
N ALA A 401 7.11 -22.29 13.16
CA ALA A 401 8.37 -21.73 12.69
C ALA A 401 9.35 -21.53 13.84
N GLY A 402 8.91 -20.93 14.97
CA GLY A 402 9.74 -20.74 16.17
C GLY A 402 10.22 -22.06 16.79
N GLU A 403 9.37 -23.10 16.82
CA GLU A 403 9.73 -24.45 17.29
C GLU A 403 10.82 -25.12 16.44
N ARG A 404 10.91 -24.76 15.14
CA ARG A 404 12.02 -25.17 14.27
C ARG A 404 13.30 -24.37 14.48
N GLY A 405 13.28 -23.36 15.37
CA GLY A 405 14.44 -22.48 15.65
C GLY A 405 14.49 -21.21 14.81
N VAL A 406 13.47 -20.92 13.98
CA VAL A 406 13.40 -19.70 13.18
C VAL A 406 13.32 -18.47 14.09
N GLN A 407 14.15 -17.45 13.83
CA GLN A 407 14.09 -16.17 14.52
C GLN A 407 12.97 -15.33 13.92
N ILE A 408 12.06 -14.84 14.75
CA ILE A 408 10.89 -14.07 14.31
C ILE A 408 10.97 -12.66 14.91
N VAL A 409 11.00 -11.64 14.06
CA VAL A 409 10.99 -10.24 14.48
C VAL A 409 9.73 -9.56 13.92
N LEU A 410 8.90 -9.05 14.82
CA LEU A 410 7.63 -8.39 14.50
C LEU A 410 7.71 -6.92 14.90
N GLY A 411 7.79 -6.03 13.91
CA GLY A 411 7.66 -4.59 14.04
C GLY A 411 6.21 -4.14 13.90
N THR A 412 5.72 -3.34 14.85
CA THR A 412 4.35 -2.80 14.81
C THR A 412 4.25 -1.44 15.51
N ASN A 413 3.05 -0.87 15.59
CA ASN A 413 2.79 0.36 16.33
C ASN A 413 2.50 0.09 17.81
N SER A 414 2.90 1.02 18.66
CA SER A 414 2.37 1.16 20.01
C SER A 414 1.11 2.05 20.03
N PRO A 415 0.42 2.20 21.16
CA PRO A 415 -0.65 3.18 21.29
C PRO A 415 -0.26 4.63 20.96
N ALA A 416 1.02 4.97 21.02
CA ALA A 416 1.52 6.32 20.73
C ALA A 416 1.56 6.63 19.24
N SER A 417 1.80 5.62 18.39
CA SER A 417 2.03 5.80 16.94
C SER A 417 0.90 5.27 16.05
N THR A 418 -0.10 4.57 16.60
CA THR A 418 -1.20 3.99 15.81
C THR A 418 -2.27 5.01 15.42
N ASP A 419 -2.90 4.82 14.26
CA ASP A 419 -4.14 5.48 13.85
C ASP A 419 -5.39 4.63 14.14
N SER A 420 -5.22 3.32 14.40
CA SER A 420 -6.31 2.39 14.69
C SER A 420 -6.37 2.01 16.17
N ALA A 421 -7.23 2.71 16.91
CA ALA A 421 -7.43 2.39 18.32
C ALA A 421 -8.05 1.00 18.57
N VAL A 422 -8.77 0.46 17.58
CA VAL A 422 -9.44 -0.85 17.69
C VAL A 422 -8.42 -1.97 17.60
N THR A 423 -7.62 -2.02 16.54
CA THR A 423 -6.59 -3.04 16.34
C THR A 423 -5.56 -2.98 17.48
N GLN A 424 -5.22 -1.76 17.91
CA GLN A 424 -4.30 -1.57 19.04
C GLN A 424 -4.86 -2.11 20.36
N ALA A 425 -6.17 -1.98 20.58
CA ALA A 425 -6.81 -2.53 21.79
C ALA A 425 -6.70 -4.07 21.84
N PHE A 426 -6.85 -4.74 20.70
CA PHE A 426 -6.64 -6.19 20.61
C PHE A 426 -5.16 -6.56 20.81
N PHE A 427 -4.26 -5.86 20.13
CA PHE A 427 -2.82 -6.12 20.27
C PHE A 427 -2.34 -5.97 21.71
N LEU A 428 -2.77 -4.92 22.43
CA LEU A 428 -2.38 -4.70 23.83
C LEU A 428 -2.80 -5.84 24.76
N ARG A 429 -3.87 -6.54 24.45
CA ARG A 429 -4.32 -7.70 25.19
C ARG A 429 -3.51 -8.95 24.84
N ASP A 430 -3.18 -9.10 23.56
CA ASP A 430 -2.67 -10.38 23.04
C ASP A 430 -1.14 -10.48 23.00
N TRP A 431 -0.40 -9.36 22.92
CA TRP A 431 1.06 -9.40 22.75
C TRP A 431 1.83 -10.19 23.84
N PRO A 432 1.44 -10.17 25.15
CA PRO A 432 2.17 -10.97 26.13
C PRO A 432 2.04 -12.48 25.88
N ARG A 433 0.83 -12.88 25.44
CA ARG A 433 0.52 -14.26 25.09
C ARG A 433 1.26 -14.70 23.85
N LEU A 434 1.29 -13.85 22.79
CA LEU A 434 2.08 -14.09 21.59
C LEU A 434 3.57 -14.29 21.94
N SER A 435 4.11 -13.38 22.76
CA SER A 435 5.50 -13.49 23.21
C SER A 435 5.76 -14.76 24.03
N ALA A 436 4.78 -15.26 24.79
CA ALA A 436 4.94 -16.49 25.57
C ALA A 436 4.83 -17.76 24.71
N THR A 437 3.90 -17.79 23.76
CA THR A 437 3.54 -19.01 23.01
C THR A 437 4.30 -19.20 21.71
N ILE A 438 4.87 -18.15 21.15
CA ILE A 438 5.68 -18.22 19.91
C ILE A 438 7.16 -18.19 20.31
N PRO A 439 7.91 -19.30 20.17
CA PRO A 439 9.34 -19.33 20.47
C PRO A 439 10.11 -18.38 19.54
N ASN A 440 11.19 -17.79 20.06
CA ASN A 440 12.10 -16.89 19.33
C ASN A 440 11.42 -15.64 18.74
N LEU A 441 10.26 -15.23 19.26
CA LEU A 441 9.56 -14.01 18.84
C LEU A 441 10.11 -12.79 19.58
N THR A 442 10.58 -11.80 18.83
CA THR A 442 10.87 -10.44 19.28
C THR A 442 9.79 -9.48 18.79
N ILE A 443 9.20 -8.70 19.69
CA ILE A 443 8.17 -7.71 19.38
C ILE A 443 8.73 -6.30 19.55
N LEU A 444 8.76 -5.53 18.47
CA LEU A 444 9.27 -4.17 18.40
C LEU A 444 8.13 -3.19 18.14
N CYS A 445 7.93 -2.23 19.04
CA CYS A 445 6.80 -1.31 18.97
C CYS A 445 7.29 0.12 18.74
N ALA A 446 6.88 0.72 17.61
CA ALA A 446 7.09 2.14 17.35
C ALA A 446 6.30 2.98 18.34
N SER A 447 6.93 4.00 18.93
CA SER A 447 6.33 4.87 19.95
C SER A 447 6.57 6.36 19.67
N GLY A 448 7.22 6.68 18.55
CA GLY A 448 7.42 8.05 18.08
C GLY A 448 6.21 8.63 17.36
N ASN A 449 6.40 9.79 16.75
CA ASN A 449 5.33 10.49 16.04
C ASN A 449 5.01 9.89 14.66
N ARG A 450 5.95 9.18 14.06
CA ARG A 450 5.77 8.55 12.75
C ARG A 450 5.04 7.21 12.90
N LYS A 451 3.97 7.04 12.16
CA LYS A 451 3.25 5.77 12.13
C LYS A 451 3.98 4.78 11.22
N LEU A 452 4.13 3.56 11.69
CA LEU A 452 4.45 2.44 10.83
C LEU A 452 3.19 2.05 10.06
N HIS A 453 3.28 2.01 8.72
CA HIS A 453 2.17 1.55 7.89
C HIS A 453 2.60 0.49 6.85
N ALA A 454 3.89 0.13 6.80
CA ALA A 454 4.39 -0.96 5.95
C ALA A 454 3.73 -2.30 6.29
N LYS A 455 3.51 -3.11 5.26
CA LYS A 455 3.03 -4.49 5.36
C LYS A 455 4.00 -5.36 4.58
N THR A 456 5.14 -5.58 5.20
CA THR A 456 6.30 -6.22 4.56
C THR A 456 6.77 -7.40 5.41
N ALA A 457 7.16 -8.48 4.75
CA ALA A 457 7.83 -9.58 5.40
C ALA A 457 9.06 -10.00 4.58
N VAL A 458 10.14 -10.35 5.28
CA VAL A 458 11.35 -10.92 4.67
C VAL A 458 11.61 -12.28 5.29
N ILE A 459 11.75 -13.30 4.46
CA ILE A 459 11.92 -14.68 4.88
C ILE A 459 13.30 -15.17 4.43
N ASP A 460 14.09 -15.62 5.41
CA ASP A 460 15.44 -16.16 5.25
C ASP A 460 16.41 -15.25 4.46
N GLU A 461 16.12 -13.93 4.43
CA GLU A 461 16.85 -12.94 3.62
C GLU A 461 16.94 -13.32 2.13
N GLN A 462 15.90 -13.97 1.61
CA GLN A 462 15.80 -14.40 0.21
C GLN A 462 14.49 -13.99 -0.46
N ALA A 463 13.36 -14.18 0.24
CA ALA A 463 12.04 -13.83 -0.27
C ALA A 463 11.49 -12.63 0.50
N THR A 464 11.08 -11.61 -0.24
CA THR A 464 10.46 -10.40 0.32
C THR A 464 9.02 -10.28 -0.15
N LEU A 465 8.10 -10.12 0.79
CA LEU A 465 6.71 -9.78 0.52
C LEU A 465 6.50 -8.29 0.78
N VAL A 466 5.94 -7.58 -0.20
CA VAL A 466 5.46 -6.20 -0.04
C VAL A 466 4.00 -6.20 -0.44
N THR A 467 3.11 -5.93 0.51
CA THR A 467 1.68 -6.18 0.35
C THR A 467 0.82 -4.99 0.82
N THR A 468 -0.47 -5.08 0.56
CA THR A 468 -1.47 -4.21 1.18
C THR A 468 -2.05 -4.81 2.45
N TYR A 469 -1.74 -6.08 2.74
CA TYR A 469 -2.36 -6.96 3.72
C TYR A 469 -1.98 -6.63 5.17
N ASN A 470 -2.96 -6.27 5.97
CA ASN A 470 -2.77 -6.14 7.41
C ASN A 470 -2.88 -7.53 8.08
N LEU A 471 -2.10 -7.74 9.14
CA LEU A 471 -2.21 -8.94 9.96
C LEU A 471 -3.44 -8.83 10.87
N ASP A 472 -4.63 -8.71 10.26
CA ASP A 472 -5.89 -8.63 10.98
C ASP A 472 -7.01 -9.41 10.26
N PHE A 473 -8.11 -9.61 10.97
CA PHE A 473 -9.26 -10.34 10.48
C PHE A 473 -9.88 -9.72 9.20
N ILE A 474 -9.90 -8.39 9.10
CA ILE A 474 -10.53 -7.68 7.98
C ILE A 474 -9.76 -7.97 6.67
N SER A 475 -8.44 -7.88 6.70
CA SER A 475 -7.60 -8.25 5.56
C SER A 475 -7.66 -9.75 5.27
N GLN A 476 -7.68 -10.60 6.32
CA GLN A 476 -7.73 -12.06 6.13
C GLN A 476 -9.02 -12.53 5.45
N HIS A 477 -10.19 -12.00 5.83
CA HIS A 477 -11.48 -12.58 5.45
C HIS A 477 -12.39 -11.66 4.63
N THR A 478 -12.15 -10.35 4.60
CA THR A 478 -13.17 -9.40 4.17
C THR A 478 -12.74 -8.55 2.98
N ASN A 479 -11.58 -7.92 3.05
CA ASN A 479 -11.09 -7.01 2.02
C ASN A 479 -10.51 -7.74 0.81
N SER A 480 -10.44 -7.06 -0.35
CA SER A 480 -9.43 -7.42 -1.33
C SER A 480 -8.05 -6.93 -0.90
N GLU A 481 -7.04 -7.66 -1.26
CA GLU A 481 -5.65 -7.34 -0.95
C GLU A 481 -4.74 -7.82 -2.09
N VAL A 482 -3.70 -7.06 -2.38
CA VAL A 482 -2.70 -7.41 -3.39
C VAL A 482 -1.30 -7.30 -2.81
N GLY A 483 -0.38 -8.07 -3.34
CA GLY A 483 1.02 -7.97 -2.96
C GLY A 483 1.95 -8.57 -4.00
N SER A 484 3.23 -8.40 -3.75
CA SER A 484 4.32 -9.02 -4.48
C SER A 484 5.10 -9.96 -3.58
N VAL A 485 5.62 -11.04 -4.17
CA VAL A 485 6.68 -11.86 -3.60
C VAL A 485 7.89 -11.72 -4.51
N THR A 486 8.97 -11.18 -3.98
CA THR A 486 10.22 -10.90 -4.70
C THR A 486 11.29 -11.87 -4.23
N TRP A 487 11.83 -12.66 -5.15
CA TRP A 487 12.97 -13.52 -4.90
C TRP A 487 14.25 -12.82 -5.37
N SER A 488 14.98 -12.26 -4.45
CA SER A 488 16.29 -11.63 -4.63
C SER A 488 16.94 -11.40 -3.27
N LYS A 489 18.17 -11.85 -3.09
CA LYS A 489 18.93 -11.64 -1.85
C LYS A 489 19.27 -10.17 -1.62
N GLU A 490 19.60 -9.46 -2.69
CA GLU A 490 19.96 -8.05 -2.67
C GLU A 490 18.75 -7.21 -2.23
N PHE A 491 17.59 -7.45 -2.83
CA PHE A 491 16.34 -6.78 -2.46
C PHE A 491 15.91 -7.12 -1.02
N ALA A 492 16.03 -8.39 -0.63
CA ALA A 492 15.72 -8.83 0.73
C ALA A 492 16.65 -8.19 1.77
N LYS A 493 17.95 -8.12 1.46
CA LYS A 493 18.94 -7.45 2.31
C LYS A 493 18.64 -5.96 2.47
N GLU A 494 18.38 -5.25 1.37
CA GLU A 494 17.99 -3.83 1.40
C GLU A 494 16.76 -3.61 2.28
N THR A 495 15.76 -4.50 2.18
CA THR A 495 14.55 -4.43 3.01
C THR A 495 14.86 -4.63 4.50
N VAL A 496 15.71 -5.58 4.86
CA VAL A 496 16.13 -5.81 6.26
C VAL A 496 17.00 -4.65 6.76
N ASP A 497 17.89 -4.12 5.94
CA ASP A 497 18.71 -2.96 6.29
C ASP A 497 17.81 -1.73 6.57
N GLY A 498 16.77 -1.52 5.74
CA GLY A 498 15.77 -0.49 5.96
C GLY A 498 14.97 -0.68 7.25
N PHE A 499 14.55 -1.90 7.55
CA PHE A 499 13.91 -2.25 8.81
C PHE A 499 14.81 -1.92 10.03
N ASN A 500 16.09 -2.26 9.96
CA ASN A 500 17.06 -1.95 11.01
C ASN A 500 17.31 -0.44 11.17
N GLN A 501 17.36 0.32 10.06
CA GLN A 501 17.47 1.77 10.08
C GLN A 501 16.25 2.42 10.75
N ASP A 502 15.05 1.97 10.39
CA ASP A 502 13.81 2.44 10.99
C ASP A 502 13.74 2.18 12.50
N GLN A 503 14.28 1.05 12.98
CA GLN A 503 14.39 0.76 14.40
C GLN A 503 15.39 1.68 15.12
N ALA A 504 16.49 2.02 14.46
CA ALA A 504 17.52 2.88 15.01
C ALA A 504 17.16 4.38 14.96
N ASP A 505 16.17 4.78 14.15
CA ASP A 505 15.76 6.18 14.03
C ASP A 505 15.05 6.67 15.31
N PRO A 506 15.61 7.66 16.01
CA PRO A 506 15.00 8.23 17.22
C PRO A 506 13.60 8.80 17.01
N LEU A 507 13.26 9.25 15.79
CA LEU A 507 11.92 9.76 15.45
C LEU A 507 10.84 8.67 15.53
N ASN A 508 11.23 7.43 15.36
CA ASN A 508 10.35 6.28 15.45
C ASN A 508 10.17 5.77 16.87
N GLY A 509 11.16 6.03 17.76
CA GLY A 509 11.10 5.71 19.17
C GLY A 509 10.78 4.23 19.43
N VAL A 510 11.43 3.32 18.71
CA VAL A 510 11.13 1.88 18.77
C VAL A 510 11.58 1.30 20.10
N VAL A 511 10.70 0.54 20.74
CA VAL A 511 10.95 -0.17 21.98
C VAL A 511 10.58 -1.65 21.85
N GLU A 512 11.34 -2.52 22.51
CA GLU A 512 11.05 -3.94 22.56
C GLU A 512 10.12 -4.28 23.74
N TYR A 513 9.00 -4.94 23.46
CA TYR A 513 8.10 -5.46 24.49
C TYR A 513 8.59 -6.82 24.99
N LYS A 514 8.69 -6.97 26.32
CA LYS A 514 9.30 -8.13 26.98
C LYS A 514 8.42 -8.71 28.08
N ILE A 515 8.35 -10.03 28.12
CA ILE A 515 7.82 -10.79 29.26
C ILE A 515 8.97 -11.34 30.10
N LEU A 516 8.68 -11.73 31.34
CA LEU A 516 9.67 -12.36 32.21
C LEU A 516 10.02 -13.76 31.70
N ARG A 517 11.33 -14.03 31.59
CA ARG A 517 11.89 -15.34 31.18
C ARG A 517 12.99 -15.78 32.12
N ASP A 518 13.20 -17.08 32.23
CA ASP A 518 14.34 -17.66 32.93
C ASP A 518 15.63 -17.61 32.09
N GLU A 519 16.72 -18.14 32.64
CA GLU A 519 18.02 -18.19 31.96
C GLU A 519 18.03 -19.05 30.70
N GLN A 520 17.07 -19.95 30.55
CA GLN A 520 16.87 -20.79 29.37
C GLN A 520 15.90 -20.14 28.34
N GLY A 521 15.44 -18.92 28.62
CA GLY A 521 14.48 -18.19 27.75
C GLY A 521 13.03 -18.66 27.89
N LYS A 522 12.70 -19.53 28.82
CA LYS A 522 11.34 -20.01 29.04
C LYS A 522 10.51 -18.96 29.79
N PRO A 523 9.26 -18.68 29.36
CA PRO A 523 8.37 -17.77 30.08
C PRO A 523 8.08 -18.24 31.48
N ILE A 524 8.29 -17.36 32.45
CA ILE A 524 8.09 -17.65 33.88
C ILE A 524 7.30 -16.54 34.56
N ARG A 525 6.77 -16.86 35.75
CA ARG A 525 6.21 -15.89 36.70
C ARG A 525 7.09 -15.80 37.96
N ARG A 526 7.12 -14.63 38.59
CA ARG A 526 7.89 -14.40 39.84
C ARG A 526 7.39 -15.24 40.99
N ASP A 527 6.11 -15.63 40.99
CA ASP A 527 5.50 -16.50 42.00
C ASP A 527 5.81 -18.00 41.83
N GLY A 528 6.59 -18.33 40.78
CA GLY A 528 6.98 -19.71 40.46
C GLY A 528 5.95 -20.53 39.72
N LEU A 529 4.78 -19.97 39.40
CA LEU A 529 3.78 -20.66 38.57
C LEU A 529 4.25 -20.76 37.12
N PRO A 530 4.00 -21.89 36.42
CA PRO A 530 4.33 -22.02 35.02
C PRO A 530 3.43 -21.12 34.17
N VAL A 531 3.96 -20.54 33.10
CA VAL A 531 3.19 -19.78 32.09
C VAL A 531 2.64 -20.73 31.03
N LEU A 532 3.44 -21.73 30.64
CA LEU A 532 3.07 -22.75 29.65
C LEU A 532 3.04 -24.13 30.29
N ASP A 533 2.20 -25.01 29.80
CA ASP A 533 2.22 -26.44 30.12
C ASP A 533 3.31 -27.20 29.31
N GLU A 534 3.33 -28.55 29.47
CA GLU A 534 4.30 -29.40 28.76
C GLU A 534 4.08 -29.43 27.23
N LYS A 535 2.90 -29.05 26.76
CA LYS A 535 2.57 -28.94 25.33
C LYS A 535 2.87 -27.55 24.77
N GLY A 536 3.29 -26.62 25.64
CA GLY A 536 3.53 -25.22 25.27
C GLY A 536 2.24 -24.39 25.17
N ASP A 537 1.13 -24.88 25.74
CA ASP A 537 -0.12 -24.13 25.80
C ASP A 537 -0.17 -23.22 27.02
N LEU A 538 -0.83 -22.07 26.89
CA LEU A 538 -0.89 -21.07 27.95
C LEU A 538 -1.77 -21.53 29.11
N VAL A 539 -1.21 -21.65 30.30
CA VAL A 539 -1.92 -22.02 31.54
C VAL A 539 -2.03 -20.87 32.54
N ASN A 540 -1.15 -19.89 32.46
CA ASN A 540 -1.21 -18.65 33.24
C ASN A 540 -0.83 -17.45 32.40
N GLU A 541 -1.34 -16.27 32.75
CA GLU A 541 -0.96 -15.03 32.08
C GLU A 541 0.53 -14.72 32.28
N PRO A 542 1.27 -14.37 31.20
CA PRO A 542 2.67 -13.99 31.27
C PRO A 542 2.88 -12.72 32.10
N GLU A 543 3.98 -12.65 32.84
CA GLU A 543 4.35 -11.44 33.54
C GLU A 543 5.11 -10.49 32.63
N VAL A 544 4.60 -9.27 32.50
CA VAL A 544 5.23 -8.22 31.66
C VAL A 544 6.44 -7.64 32.37
N LEU A 545 7.60 -7.71 31.73
CA LEU A 545 8.84 -7.09 32.19
C LEU A 545 8.97 -5.65 31.65
N PHE A 546 8.70 -5.45 30.35
CA PHE A 546 8.67 -4.16 29.70
C PHE A 546 7.54 -4.12 28.66
N GLY A 547 6.69 -3.12 28.73
CA GLY A 547 5.54 -2.99 27.84
C GLY A 547 4.96 -1.58 27.86
N PRO A 548 3.72 -1.39 27.42
CA PRO A 548 3.09 -0.07 27.30
C PRO A 548 3.18 0.82 28.54
N ALA A 549 3.02 0.24 29.71
CA ALA A 549 3.07 0.98 30.99
C ALA A 549 4.44 1.58 31.31
N ASN A 550 5.50 1.11 30.67
CA ASN A 550 6.87 1.55 30.94
C ASN A 550 7.30 2.77 30.12
N HIS A 551 6.60 3.09 29.02
CA HIS A 551 7.01 4.17 28.11
C HIS A 551 5.86 5.12 27.70
N LEU A 552 4.60 4.73 27.90
CA LEU A 552 3.45 5.60 27.61
C LEU A 552 3.13 6.51 28.80
N THR A 553 2.58 7.69 28.50
CA THR A 553 2.06 8.55 29.56
C THR A 553 0.81 7.92 30.19
N PRO A 554 0.54 8.16 31.50
CA PRO A 554 -0.65 7.63 32.16
C PRO A 554 -1.95 7.98 31.44
N ASP A 555 -2.03 9.18 30.85
CA ASP A 555 -3.20 9.62 30.08
C ASP A 555 -3.40 8.82 28.81
N MET A 556 -2.34 8.57 28.03
CA MET A 556 -2.38 7.72 26.83
C MET A 556 -2.84 6.31 27.21
N LEU A 557 -2.20 5.72 28.22
CA LEU A 557 -2.55 4.38 28.69
C LEU A 557 -4.01 4.31 29.16
N SER A 558 -4.46 5.28 29.94
CA SER A 558 -5.87 5.39 30.41
C SER A 558 -6.86 5.49 29.27
N GLN A 559 -6.57 6.31 28.23
CA GLN A 559 -7.44 6.46 27.07
C GLN A 559 -7.59 5.15 26.31
N TYR A 560 -6.48 4.41 26.09
CA TYR A 560 -6.52 3.12 25.42
C TYR A 560 -7.22 2.05 26.25
N GLN A 561 -6.96 1.98 27.56
CA GLN A 561 -7.67 1.07 28.47
C GLN A 561 -9.19 1.31 28.44
N LYS A 562 -9.64 2.56 28.48
CA LYS A 562 -11.08 2.90 28.35
C LYS A 562 -11.65 2.44 27.00
N LYS A 563 -10.90 2.58 25.90
CA LYS A 563 -11.30 2.08 24.59
C LYS A 563 -11.38 0.55 24.57
N VAL A 564 -10.39 -0.15 25.13
CA VAL A 564 -10.41 -1.62 25.29
C VAL A 564 -11.65 -2.07 26.06
N HIS A 565 -11.92 -1.49 27.23
CA HIS A 565 -13.11 -1.83 28.04
C HIS A 565 -14.43 -1.54 27.31
N ARG A 566 -14.50 -0.44 26.57
CA ARG A 566 -15.68 -0.12 25.76
C ARG A 566 -15.93 -1.17 24.66
N TRP A 567 -14.88 -1.65 24.01
CA TRP A 567 -14.99 -2.70 23.00
C TRP A 567 -15.30 -4.06 23.61
N ASP A 568 -14.73 -4.40 24.76
CA ASP A 568 -15.08 -5.62 25.51
C ASP A 568 -16.54 -5.61 25.95
N PHE A 569 -17.07 -4.46 26.33
CA PHE A 569 -18.49 -4.30 26.67
C PHE A 569 -19.39 -4.46 25.43
N LEU A 570 -19.06 -3.77 24.32
CA LEU A 570 -19.81 -3.90 23.06
C LEU A 570 -19.76 -5.32 22.52
N ARG A 571 -18.64 -6.01 22.65
CA ARG A 571 -18.46 -7.42 22.29
C ARG A 571 -19.40 -8.36 23.05
N LYS A 572 -19.62 -8.09 24.33
CA LYS A 572 -20.56 -8.88 25.16
C LYS A 572 -22.03 -8.64 24.81
N ILE A 573 -22.37 -7.41 24.41
CA ILE A 573 -23.76 -7.03 24.09
C ILE A 573 -24.13 -7.36 22.64
N LEU A 574 -23.18 -7.27 21.73
CA LEU A 574 -23.37 -7.51 20.31
C LEU A 574 -22.42 -8.63 19.83
N PRO A 575 -22.68 -9.89 20.21
CA PRO A 575 -21.82 -11.01 19.78
C PRO A 575 -21.67 -11.09 18.25
N GLN A 576 -22.67 -10.61 17.50
CA GLN A 576 -22.65 -10.54 16.04
C GLN A 576 -21.66 -9.49 15.47
N LEU A 577 -21.26 -8.49 16.27
CA LEU A 577 -20.20 -7.53 15.94
C LEU A 577 -18.83 -8.00 16.43
N ASN A 578 -18.74 -9.22 16.93
CA ASN A 578 -17.52 -9.85 17.39
C ASN A 578 -16.97 -10.83 16.33
N PRO A 579 -16.42 -10.36 15.22
CA PRO A 579 -15.80 -11.27 14.27
C PRO A 579 -14.66 -12.07 14.93
N VAL A 580 -13.89 -11.47 15.82
CA VAL A 580 -12.68 -12.08 16.40
C VAL A 580 -12.97 -13.33 17.23
N ASP A 581 -14.01 -13.35 18.08
CA ASP A 581 -14.29 -14.55 18.90
C ASP A 581 -15.14 -15.60 18.16
N THR A 582 -15.92 -15.18 17.18
CA THR A 582 -16.68 -16.13 16.33
C THR A 582 -15.73 -16.91 15.43
N PHE A 583 -14.64 -16.29 15.00
CA PHE A 583 -13.66 -16.85 14.07
C PHE A 583 -12.44 -17.49 14.76
N ARG A 584 -12.23 -17.27 16.08
CA ARG A 584 -11.27 -18.06 16.87
C ARG A 584 -11.72 -19.51 17.10
N LYS A 585 -12.98 -19.85 16.76
CA LYS A 585 -13.56 -21.20 16.95
C LYS A 585 -13.68 -22.01 15.65
N HIS A 586 -13.25 -21.48 14.55
CA HIS A 586 -13.18 -22.13 13.24
C HIS A 586 -11.83 -21.90 12.61
#